data_a9edfa1096f503ab48c3d28fc9dca04d
#
_entry.id   a9edfa1096f503ab48c3d28fc9dca04d
#
_cell.length_a   1.000
_cell.length_b   1.000
_cell.length_c   1.000
_cell.angle_alpha   90.00
_cell.angle_beta   90.00
_cell.angle_gamma   90.00
#
_symmetry.space_group_name_H-M   'P 1'
#
loop_
_entity.id
_entity.type
_entity.pdbx_description
1 polymer ?
#
loop_
_entity_poly.entity_id
_entity_poly.type
_entity_poly.pdbx_seq_one_letter_code
_entity_poly.pdbx_strand_id
1 'polypeptide(L)'
;AGKRGGDCPVKLPIAALAEQLEQAWESRRPIDPLHESHGLEDVEAAYQIQQTWVARRLAQGDAIVGRKIGLTSRAMQEQLGVDEPDYGTLLESLALPAPGGIATVPAGRFIQPRVEREIAFLLHEPLTGPGVSVADVFRATGAVAAAIEVIDSRIRDWRIRLVDTVADNASCGAFAVGPWCT
;
A
#
# COMPACT_ATOMS: atom_id res chain seq x y z
N ALA A 1 34.47 27.02 -22.84
CA ALA A 1 34.11 26.65 -21.48
C ALA A 1 32.64 27.01 -21.25
N GLY A 2 31.73 26.11 -21.59
CA GLY A 2 30.28 26.27 -21.38
C GLY A 2 29.92 25.63 -20.04
N LYS A 3 29.47 26.42 -19.07
CA LYS A 3 28.81 25.95 -17.86
C LYS A 3 27.48 25.30 -18.29
N ARG A 4 27.35 23.99 -18.11
CA ARG A 4 26.07 23.31 -18.16
C ARG A 4 25.23 23.83 -16.98
N GLY A 5 24.07 24.38 -17.30
CA GLY A 5 23.10 24.85 -16.32
C GLY A 5 22.72 23.70 -15.40
N GLY A 6 22.71 23.99 -14.10
CA GLY A 6 22.22 23.07 -13.11
C GLY A 6 20.72 22.82 -13.36
N ASP A 7 20.35 21.59 -13.65
CA ASP A 7 18.97 21.17 -13.63
C ASP A 7 18.44 21.41 -12.21
N CYS A 8 17.53 22.36 -12.10
CA CYS A 8 16.73 22.54 -10.90
C CYS A 8 15.89 21.24 -10.76
N PRO A 9 15.96 20.51 -9.64
CA PRO A 9 15.17 19.30 -9.49
C PRO A 9 13.69 19.65 -9.72
N VAL A 10 13.10 19.04 -10.73
CA VAL A 10 11.66 19.20 -11.03
C VAL A 10 10.90 18.71 -9.79
N LYS A 11 10.27 19.62 -9.08
CA LYS A 11 9.51 19.29 -7.89
C LYS A 11 8.32 18.42 -8.31
N LEU A 12 8.30 17.16 -7.87
CA LEU A 12 7.21 16.23 -8.17
C LEU A 12 5.87 16.81 -7.68
N PRO A 13 4.82 16.77 -8.49
CA PRO A 13 3.51 17.31 -8.13
C PRO A 13 2.73 16.29 -7.26
N ILE A 14 3.18 16.06 -6.02
CA ILE A 14 2.70 15.02 -5.09
C ILE A 14 1.16 14.95 -5.03
N ALA A 15 0.49 16.10 -4.85
CA ALA A 15 -0.97 16.14 -4.75
C ALA A 15 -1.67 15.71 -6.04
N ALA A 16 -1.13 16.08 -7.21
CA ALA A 16 -1.67 15.69 -8.50
C ALA A 16 -1.46 14.20 -8.79
N LEU A 17 -0.33 13.64 -8.36
CA LEU A 17 -0.05 12.20 -8.50
C LEU A 17 -0.96 11.37 -7.60
N ALA A 18 -1.19 11.79 -6.36
CA ALA A 18 -2.18 11.18 -5.47
C ALA A 18 -3.61 11.23 -6.06
N GLU A 19 -3.96 12.34 -6.71
CA GLU A 19 -5.25 12.47 -7.39
C GLU A 19 -5.36 11.56 -8.62
N GLN A 20 -4.31 11.41 -9.41
CA GLN A 20 -4.29 10.49 -10.56
C GLN A 20 -4.53 9.03 -10.12
N LEU A 21 -3.91 8.62 -9.01
CA LEU A 21 -4.13 7.28 -8.43
C LEU A 21 -5.57 7.11 -7.94
N GLU A 22 -6.15 8.11 -7.28
CA GLU A 22 -7.57 8.10 -6.89
C GLU A 22 -8.49 7.95 -8.10
N GLN A 23 -8.29 8.75 -9.14
CA GLN A 23 -9.07 8.70 -10.38
C GLN A 23 -8.92 7.35 -11.10
N ALA A 24 -7.73 6.75 -11.08
CA ALA A 24 -7.50 5.43 -11.63
C ALA A 24 -8.33 4.37 -10.88
N TRP A 25 -8.34 4.45 -9.54
CA TRP A 25 -9.12 3.56 -8.70
C TRP A 25 -10.63 3.72 -8.92
N GLU A 26 -11.14 4.95 -8.91
CA GLU A 26 -12.57 5.24 -9.12
C GLU A 26 -13.05 4.83 -10.51
N SER A 27 -12.28 5.17 -11.55
CA SER A 27 -12.63 4.87 -12.94
C SER A 27 -12.34 3.44 -13.37
N ARG A 28 -11.57 2.69 -12.58
CA ARG A 28 -11.02 1.36 -12.91
C ARG A 28 -10.22 1.37 -14.22
N ARG A 29 -9.49 2.44 -14.46
CA ARG A 29 -8.61 2.61 -15.61
C ARG A 29 -7.18 2.82 -15.11
N PRO A 30 -6.27 1.87 -15.40
CA PRO A 30 -4.90 2.00 -14.94
C PRO A 30 -4.19 3.16 -15.62
N ILE A 31 -3.22 3.73 -14.92
CA ILE A 31 -2.31 4.76 -15.42
C ILE A 31 -0.96 4.15 -15.78
N ASP A 32 -0.16 4.88 -16.52
CA ASP A 32 1.22 4.49 -16.79
C ASP A 32 2.08 4.61 -15.52
N PRO A 33 3.17 3.83 -15.41
CA PRO A 33 4.07 3.88 -14.25
C PRO A 33 4.53 5.30 -13.93
N LEU A 34 4.47 5.66 -12.64
CA LEU A 34 4.88 7.00 -12.20
C LEU A 34 6.38 7.24 -12.39
N HIS A 35 7.19 6.18 -12.26
CA HIS A 35 8.62 6.25 -12.54
C HIS A 35 8.92 6.56 -14.01
N GLU A 36 8.11 6.08 -14.96
CA GLU A 36 8.26 6.36 -16.39
C GLU A 36 7.67 7.71 -16.77
N SER A 37 6.45 8.01 -16.33
CA SER A 37 5.67 9.18 -16.76
C SER A 37 6.07 10.48 -16.05
N HIS A 38 6.59 10.38 -14.83
CA HIS A 38 6.90 11.54 -13.98
C HIS A 38 8.31 11.51 -13.39
N GLY A 39 9.11 10.48 -13.70
CA GLY A 39 10.48 10.35 -13.17
C GLY A 39 10.50 10.14 -11.64
N LEU A 40 9.49 9.44 -11.08
CA LEU A 40 9.48 9.12 -9.66
C LEU A 40 10.55 8.07 -9.35
N GLU A 41 11.61 8.45 -8.64
CA GLU A 41 12.71 7.55 -8.26
C GLU A 41 12.94 7.53 -6.75
N ASP A 42 12.44 8.55 -6.04
CA ASP A 42 12.60 8.69 -4.59
C ASP A 42 11.47 8.00 -3.82
N VAL A 43 11.84 7.05 -2.95
CA VAL A 43 10.90 6.29 -2.11
C VAL A 43 10.19 7.19 -1.11
N GLU A 44 10.88 8.21 -0.58
CA GLU A 44 10.26 9.18 0.34
C GLU A 44 9.17 9.98 -0.37
N ALA A 45 9.41 10.42 -1.61
CA ALA A 45 8.38 11.08 -2.42
C ALA A 45 7.21 10.14 -2.72
N ALA A 46 7.46 8.85 -2.95
CA ALA A 46 6.42 7.85 -3.12
C ALA A 46 5.54 7.72 -1.87
N TYR A 47 6.13 7.67 -0.68
CA TYR A 47 5.37 7.69 0.59
C TYR A 47 4.61 9.00 0.79
N GLN A 48 5.13 10.15 0.35
CA GLN A 48 4.38 11.41 0.40
C GLN A 48 3.13 11.38 -0.51
N ILE A 49 3.21 10.74 -1.68
CA ILE A 49 2.06 10.52 -2.55
C ILE A 49 1.02 9.63 -1.84
N GLN A 50 1.45 8.50 -1.27
CA GLN A 50 0.59 7.60 -0.50
C GLN A 50 -0.09 8.32 0.66
N GLN A 51 0.67 9.04 1.49
CA GLN A 51 0.13 9.78 2.63
C GLN A 51 -0.87 10.85 2.20
N THR A 52 -0.60 11.53 1.08
CA THR A 52 -1.53 12.52 0.51
C THR A 52 -2.82 11.86 0.05
N TRP A 53 -2.74 10.70 -0.60
CA TRP A 53 -3.92 9.92 -0.97
C TRP A 53 -4.72 9.48 0.27
N VAL A 54 -4.05 8.92 1.29
CA VAL A 54 -4.69 8.52 2.55
C VAL A 54 -5.37 9.72 3.22
N ALA A 55 -4.70 10.88 3.30
CA ALA A 55 -5.28 12.08 3.89
C ALA A 55 -6.56 12.54 3.17
N ARG A 56 -6.61 12.42 1.84
CA ARG A 56 -7.83 12.70 1.06
C ARG A 56 -8.98 11.75 1.43
N ARG A 57 -8.68 10.44 1.56
CA ARG A 57 -9.69 9.44 1.96
C ARG A 57 -10.24 9.75 3.36
N LEU A 58 -9.37 10.09 4.31
CA LEU A 58 -9.80 10.48 5.66
C LEU A 58 -10.68 11.76 5.65
N ALA A 59 -10.34 12.73 4.81
CA ALA A 59 -11.16 13.94 4.63
C ALA A 59 -12.55 13.65 4.02
N GLN A 60 -12.70 12.55 3.31
CA GLN A 60 -13.96 12.05 2.76
C GLN A 60 -14.77 11.18 3.76
N GLY A 61 -14.25 10.98 4.97
CA GLY A 61 -14.92 10.23 6.05
C GLY A 61 -14.49 8.77 6.17
N ASP A 62 -13.45 8.33 5.45
CA ASP A 62 -12.84 7.00 5.64
C ASP A 62 -12.04 6.96 6.94
N ALA A 63 -11.69 5.77 7.42
CA ALA A 63 -10.92 5.58 8.64
C ALA A 63 -9.75 4.63 8.44
N ILE A 64 -8.63 4.90 9.14
CA ILE A 64 -7.52 3.95 9.20
C ILE A 64 -7.88 2.86 10.21
N VAL A 65 -7.84 1.60 9.75
CA VAL A 65 -8.11 0.42 10.59
C VAL A 65 -6.88 -0.44 10.82
N GLY A 66 -5.77 -0.16 10.12
CA GLY A 66 -4.54 -0.91 10.29
C GLY A 66 -3.43 -0.50 9.32
N ARG A 67 -2.41 -1.34 9.30
CA ARG A 67 -1.27 -1.25 8.37
C ARG A 67 -1.02 -2.61 7.74
N LYS A 68 -0.53 -2.61 6.51
CA LYS A 68 0.03 -3.79 5.87
C LYS A 68 1.53 -3.64 5.67
N ILE A 69 2.22 -4.77 5.62
CA ILE A 69 3.65 -4.85 5.33
C ILE A 69 3.79 -5.79 4.14
N GLY A 70 4.24 -5.27 3.01
CA GLY A 70 4.55 -6.06 1.82
C GLY A 70 6.04 -6.36 1.70
N LEU A 71 6.42 -7.18 0.71
CA LEU A 71 7.81 -7.55 0.43
C LEU A 71 8.54 -8.15 1.65
N THR A 72 7.85 -8.94 2.46
CA THR A 72 8.38 -9.50 3.70
C THR A 72 9.34 -10.66 3.47
N SER A 73 9.37 -11.26 2.28
CA SER A 73 10.29 -12.35 1.95
C SER A 73 11.52 -11.84 1.20
N ARG A 74 12.69 -12.39 1.56
CA ARG A 74 13.95 -12.05 0.91
C ARG A 74 13.93 -12.32 -0.60
N ALA A 75 13.26 -13.39 -1.02
CA ALA A 75 13.12 -13.72 -2.44
C ALA A 75 12.36 -12.64 -3.23
N MET A 76 11.31 -12.06 -2.66
CA MET A 76 10.57 -10.96 -3.29
C MET A 76 11.38 -9.67 -3.31
N GLN A 77 12.11 -9.37 -2.24
CA GLN A 77 13.01 -8.22 -2.18
C GLN A 77 14.11 -8.33 -3.25
N GLU A 78 14.75 -9.46 -3.37
CA GLU A 78 15.77 -9.73 -4.40
C GLU A 78 15.20 -9.61 -5.82
N GLN A 79 13.97 -10.10 -6.06
CA GLN A 79 13.29 -10.00 -7.35
C GLN A 79 13.01 -8.54 -7.77
N LEU A 80 12.70 -7.68 -6.81
CA LEU A 80 12.42 -6.26 -7.05
C LEU A 80 13.67 -5.36 -6.87
N GLY A 81 14.81 -5.95 -6.49
CA GLY A 81 16.06 -5.20 -6.30
C GLY A 81 16.02 -4.25 -5.10
N VAL A 82 15.29 -4.64 -4.04
CA VAL A 82 15.16 -3.88 -2.80
C VAL A 82 15.69 -4.70 -1.61
N ASP A 83 15.96 -4.07 -0.49
CA ASP A 83 16.50 -4.69 0.72
C ASP A 83 15.62 -4.48 1.96
N GLU A 84 14.46 -3.85 1.78
CA GLU A 84 13.51 -3.57 2.85
C GLU A 84 12.06 -3.87 2.42
N PRO A 85 11.14 -4.12 3.40
CA PRO A 85 9.72 -4.24 3.13
C PRO A 85 9.09 -2.90 2.77
N ASP A 86 7.93 -2.94 2.08
CA ASP A 86 7.08 -1.79 1.86
C ASP A 86 5.90 -1.77 2.85
N TYR A 87 5.24 -0.61 2.95
CA TYR A 87 4.16 -0.39 3.90
C TYR A 87 2.96 0.26 3.21
N GLY A 88 1.76 -0.23 3.55
CA GLY A 88 0.51 0.34 3.12
C GLY A 88 -0.43 0.65 4.29
N THR A 89 -1.42 1.48 4.03
CA THR A 89 -2.47 1.84 4.99
C THR A 89 -3.73 1.06 4.69
N LEU A 90 -4.25 0.34 5.69
CA LEU A 90 -5.55 -0.32 5.60
C LEU A 90 -6.64 0.67 6.00
N LEU A 91 -7.54 0.96 5.06
CA LEU A 91 -8.70 1.82 5.26
C LEU A 91 -9.96 0.99 5.47
N GLU A 92 -10.91 1.51 6.22
CA GLU A 92 -12.18 0.83 6.50
C GLU A 92 -12.94 0.47 5.22
N SER A 93 -12.95 1.38 4.24
CA SER A 93 -13.59 1.16 2.93
C SER A 93 -12.98 0.02 2.10
N LEU A 94 -11.76 -0.41 2.42
CA LEU A 94 -11.09 -1.53 1.78
C LEU A 94 -11.40 -2.87 2.44
N ALA A 95 -11.98 -2.86 3.66
CA ALA A 95 -12.33 -4.07 4.37
C ALA A 95 -13.52 -4.78 3.70
N LEU A 96 -13.38 -6.08 3.45
CA LEU A 96 -14.45 -6.95 3.00
C LEU A 96 -15.00 -7.70 4.22
N PRO A 97 -16.31 -7.59 4.51
CA PRO A 97 -16.92 -8.41 5.55
C PRO A 97 -16.73 -9.90 5.26
N ALA A 98 -16.29 -10.65 6.27
CA ALA A 98 -16.02 -12.09 6.16
C ALA A 98 -16.77 -12.90 7.23
N PRO A 99 -18.11 -12.87 7.27
CA PRO A 99 -18.88 -13.64 8.25
C PRO A 99 -18.62 -15.14 8.08
N GLY A 100 -18.25 -15.81 9.18
CA GLY A 100 -17.88 -17.21 9.14
C GLY A 100 -16.60 -17.53 8.36
N GLY A 101 -15.75 -16.53 8.13
CA GLY A 101 -14.48 -16.67 7.39
C GLY A 101 -14.64 -16.67 5.86
N ILE A 102 -15.79 -16.27 5.35
CA ILE A 102 -16.07 -16.20 3.91
C ILE A 102 -16.31 -14.75 3.51
N ALA A 103 -15.46 -14.21 2.63
CA ALA A 103 -15.63 -12.90 2.04
C ALA A 103 -16.09 -13.01 0.59
N THR A 104 -16.93 -12.07 0.16
CA THR A 104 -17.33 -11.92 -1.24
C THR A 104 -16.60 -10.75 -1.86
N VAL A 105 -15.88 -11.02 -2.94
CA VAL A 105 -15.20 -10.00 -3.72
C VAL A 105 -16.16 -9.52 -4.83
N PRO A 106 -16.61 -8.24 -4.81
CA PRO A 106 -17.53 -7.74 -5.83
C PRO A 106 -16.89 -7.75 -7.22
N ALA A 107 -17.56 -8.37 -8.19
CA ALA A 107 -17.12 -8.33 -9.58
C ALA A 107 -17.03 -6.88 -10.09
N GLY A 108 -15.98 -6.57 -10.82
CA GLY A 108 -15.80 -5.25 -11.44
C GLY A 108 -15.40 -4.13 -10.46
N ARG A 109 -15.09 -4.45 -9.21
CA ARG A 109 -14.55 -3.46 -8.24
C ARG A 109 -13.09 -3.08 -8.56
N PHE A 110 -12.35 -3.98 -9.17
CA PHE A 110 -10.90 -3.90 -9.34
C PHE A 110 -10.48 -3.74 -10.80
N ILE A 111 -9.23 -3.34 -11.01
CA ILE A 111 -8.61 -3.16 -12.34
C ILE A 111 -7.99 -4.47 -12.81
N GLN A 112 -7.09 -5.04 -12.02
CA GLN A 112 -6.28 -6.22 -12.35
C GLN A 112 -5.91 -7.01 -11.06
N PRO A 113 -6.93 -7.52 -10.34
CA PRO A 113 -6.75 -8.04 -9.00
C PRO A 113 -5.90 -9.31 -8.96
N ARG A 114 -5.11 -9.44 -7.91
CA ARG A 114 -4.43 -10.68 -7.50
C ARG A 114 -4.76 -10.92 -6.04
N VAL A 115 -4.52 -12.14 -5.56
CA VAL A 115 -4.85 -12.55 -4.19
C VAL A 115 -3.59 -12.99 -3.49
N GLU A 116 -3.36 -12.48 -2.29
CA GLU A 116 -2.26 -12.86 -1.41
C GLU A 116 -2.80 -13.42 -0.09
N ARG A 117 -2.05 -14.38 0.48
CA ARG A 117 -2.34 -14.99 1.78
C ARG A 117 -1.56 -14.24 2.83
N GLU A 118 -2.26 -13.86 3.91
CA GLU A 118 -1.70 -13.01 4.95
C GLU A 118 -1.96 -13.56 6.35
N ILE A 119 -1.22 -13.04 7.32
CA ILE A 119 -1.50 -13.21 8.74
C ILE A 119 -1.80 -11.84 9.32
N ALA A 120 -3.00 -11.68 9.86
CA ALA A 120 -3.38 -10.48 10.58
C ALA A 120 -3.04 -10.60 12.06
N PHE A 121 -2.52 -9.53 12.64
CA PHE A 121 -2.25 -9.37 14.06
C PHE A 121 -3.20 -8.33 14.65
N LEU A 122 -3.98 -8.70 15.65
CA LEU A 122 -4.78 -7.75 16.42
C LEU A 122 -3.95 -7.24 17.59
N LEU A 123 -3.56 -5.99 17.54
CA LEU A 123 -2.80 -5.37 18.61
C LEU A 123 -3.75 -4.80 19.67
N HIS A 124 -3.51 -5.12 20.96
CA HIS A 124 -4.21 -4.53 22.10
C HIS A 124 -3.43 -3.36 22.74
N GLU A 125 -2.16 -3.19 22.36
CA GLU A 125 -1.33 -2.05 22.75
C GLU A 125 -0.67 -1.44 21.50
N PRO A 126 -0.47 -0.12 21.45
CA PRO A 126 0.23 0.53 20.36
C PRO A 126 1.71 0.13 20.35
N LEU A 127 2.24 -0.12 19.15
CA LEU A 127 3.68 -0.27 18.92
C LEU A 127 4.22 1.05 18.37
N THR A 128 5.15 1.66 19.10
CA THR A 128 5.76 2.94 18.72
C THR A 128 7.27 2.79 18.68
N GLY A 129 7.87 2.99 17.50
CA GLY A 129 9.33 2.95 17.30
C GLY A 129 10.03 4.27 17.68
N PRO A 130 11.35 4.31 17.55
CA PRO A 130 12.24 3.27 17.08
C PRO A 130 12.55 2.22 18.15
N GLY A 131 13.06 1.05 17.71
CA GLY A 131 13.58 0.01 18.63
C GLY A 131 12.56 -1.03 19.10
N VAL A 132 11.40 -1.12 18.43
CA VAL A 132 10.44 -2.20 18.68
C VAL A 132 11.07 -3.56 18.43
N SER A 133 11.07 -4.42 19.47
CA SER A 133 11.62 -5.76 19.40
C SER A 133 10.53 -6.80 19.09
N VAL A 134 10.94 -8.02 18.71
CA VAL A 134 10.02 -9.16 18.56
C VAL A 134 9.24 -9.43 19.84
N ALA A 135 9.86 -9.27 21.02
CA ALA A 135 9.19 -9.43 22.30
C ALA A 135 8.10 -8.36 22.53
N ASP A 136 8.31 -7.14 22.04
CA ASP A 136 7.28 -6.08 22.12
C ASP A 136 6.09 -6.41 21.23
N VAL A 137 6.35 -6.93 20.02
CA VAL A 137 5.29 -7.37 19.12
C VAL A 137 4.48 -8.52 19.74
N PHE A 138 5.15 -9.53 20.29
CA PHE A 138 4.47 -10.62 21.00
C PHE A 138 3.61 -10.10 22.16
N ARG A 139 4.14 -9.19 22.97
CA ARG A 139 3.40 -8.61 24.10
C ARG A 139 2.18 -7.80 23.63
N ALA A 140 2.32 -7.03 22.55
CA ALA A 140 1.24 -6.20 22.04
C ALA A 140 0.17 -6.98 21.26
N THR A 141 0.45 -8.23 20.85
CA THR A 141 -0.47 -9.05 20.07
C THR A 141 -1.52 -9.69 20.96
N GLY A 142 -2.78 -9.34 20.77
CA GLY A 142 -3.92 -9.92 21.48
C GLY A 142 -4.51 -11.14 20.77
N ALA A 143 -4.45 -11.17 19.45
CA ALA A 143 -4.95 -12.28 18.63
C ALA A 143 -4.28 -12.31 17.25
N VAL A 144 -4.37 -13.45 16.56
CA VAL A 144 -3.95 -13.61 15.18
C VAL A 144 -5.07 -14.20 14.35
N ALA A 145 -5.10 -13.92 13.06
CA ALA A 145 -6.06 -14.52 12.14
C ALA A 145 -5.40 -14.78 10.77
N ALA A 146 -5.91 -15.79 10.07
CA ALA A 146 -5.66 -15.88 8.63
C ALA A 146 -6.36 -14.71 7.93
N ALA A 147 -5.69 -14.10 6.97
CA ALA A 147 -6.25 -13.03 6.19
C ALA A 147 -5.95 -13.22 4.70
N ILE A 148 -6.72 -12.55 3.89
CA ILE A 148 -6.54 -12.48 2.44
C ILE A 148 -6.44 -11.00 2.07
N GLU A 149 -5.43 -10.64 1.29
CA GLU A 149 -5.38 -9.37 0.61
C GLU A 149 -5.73 -9.56 -0.86
N VAL A 150 -6.55 -8.67 -1.39
CA VAL A 150 -6.74 -8.47 -2.83
C VAL A 150 -5.88 -7.28 -3.21
N ILE A 151 -4.72 -7.54 -3.76
CA ILE A 151 -3.87 -6.49 -4.33
C ILE A 151 -4.40 -6.11 -5.70
N ASP A 152 -4.43 -4.81 -6.00
CA ASP A 152 -4.98 -4.27 -7.24
C ASP A 152 -4.19 -3.01 -7.64
N SER A 153 -3.20 -3.18 -8.49
CA SER A 153 -2.37 -2.04 -8.89
C SER A 153 -3.14 -1.09 -9.81
N ARG A 154 -3.07 0.22 -9.48
CA ARG A 154 -3.54 1.29 -10.36
C ARG A 154 -2.56 1.57 -11.51
N ILE A 155 -1.40 0.90 -11.49
CA ILE A 155 -0.39 0.99 -12.55
C ILE A 155 -0.63 -0.09 -13.59
N ARG A 156 -0.63 0.30 -14.87
CA ARG A 156 -0.92 -0.56 -16.02
C ARG A 156 -0.03 -1.81 -16.06
N ASP A 157 -0.66 -2.96 -16.25
CA ASP A 157 -0.01 -4.27 -16.52
C ASP A 157 0.99 -4.70 -15.43
N TRP A 158 0.81 -4.18 -14.21
CA TRP A 158 1.74 -4.44 -13.10
C TRP A 158 3.21 -4.07 -13.43
N ARG A 159 3.42 -3.08 -14.30
CA ARG A 159 4.76 -2.55 -14.62
C ARG A 159 5.26 -1.65 -13.51
N ILE A 160 5.38 -2.17 -12.30
CA ILE A 160 5.73 -1.44 -11.10
C ILE A 160 7.20 -1.60 -10.73
N ARG A 161 7.79 -0.52 -10.22
CA ARG A 161 8.96 -0.53 -9.34
C ARG A 161 8.50 -0.28 -7.90
N LEU A 162 9.42 -0.35 -6.95
CA LEU A 162 9.13 -0.06 -5.54
C LEU A 162 8.42 1.29 -5.36
N VAL A 163 8.89 2.34 -6.02
CA VAL A 163 8.30 3.68 -5.93
C VAL A 163 6.84 3.73 -6.42
N ASP A 164 6.50 2.95 -7.44
CA ASP A 164 5.14 2.89 -7.96
C ASP A 164 4.20 2.19 -6.98
N THR A 165 4.59 1.02 -6.45
CA THR A 165 3.76 0.27 -5.51
C THR A 165 3.61 1.03 -4.19
N VAL A 166 4.67 1.65 -3.67
CA VAL A 166 4.61 2.49 -2.46
C VAL A 166 3.66 3.66 -2.65
N ALA A 167 3.77 4.42 -3.76
CA ALA A 167 2.88 5.53 -4.06
C ALA A 167 1.42 5.08 -4.17
N ASP A 168 1.21 3.87 -4.68
CA ASP A 168 -0.08 3.21 -4.90
C ASP A 168 -0.59 2.44 -3.65
N ASN A 169 -0.21 2.89 -2.45
CA ASN A 169 -0.58 2.30 -1.17
C ASN A 169 -0.22 0.81 -1.07
N ALA A 170 0.99 0.46 -1.50
CA ALA A 170 1.48 -0.92 -1.61
C ALA A 170 0.49 -1.82 -2.38
N SER A 171 -0.12 -1.26 -3.43
CA SER A 171 -1.12 -1.88 -4.30
C SER A 171 -2.35 -2.46 -3.57
N CYS A 172 -2.66 -1.99 -2.37
CA CYS A 172 -3.81 -2.48 -1.61
C CYS A 172 -5.12 -2.14 -2.32
N GLY A 173 -5.92 -3.17 -2.66
CA GLY A 173 -7.24 -3.04 -3.25
C GLY A 173 -8.36 -3.37 -2.27
N ALA A 174 -8.22 -4.44 -1.49
CA ALA A 174 -9.14 -4.82 -0.42
C ALA A 174 -8.49 -5.87 0.48
N PHE A 175 -9.08 -6.11 1.64
CA PHE A 175 -8.64 -7.19 2.52
C PHE A 175 -9.83 -7.81 3.28
N ALA A 176 -9.67 -9.06 3.68
CA ALA A 176 -10.60 -9.77 4.53
C ALA A 176 -9.84 -10.49 5.64
N VAL A 177 -10.36 -10.41 6.86
CA VAL A 177 -9.78 -11.07 8.04
C VAL A 177 -10.73 -12.18 8.48
N GLY A 178 -10.19 -13.36 8.64
CA GLY A 178 -10.91 -14.52 9.15
C GLY A 178 -11.18 -14.45 10.67
N PRO A 179 -11.70 -15.52 11.26
CA PRO A 179 -11.91 -15.59 12.71
C PRO A 179 -10.60 -15.41 13.47
N TRP A 180 -10.63 -14.60 14.53
CA TRP A 180 -9.51 -14.37 15.42
C TRP A 180 -9.23 -15.58 16.31
N CYS A 181 -7.97 -15.95 16.44
CA CYS A 181 -7.45 -16.95 17.38
C CYS A 181 -6.71 -16.19 18.50
N THR A 182 -7.13 -16.37 19.74
CA THR A 182 -6.52 -15.78 20.96
C THR A 182 -5.61 -16.76 21.64
#